data_5b4f04a7014ea8122239ae94dee40e45
#
_entry.id   5b4f04a7014ea8122239ae94dee40e45
#
_cell.length_a   1.000
_cell.length_b   1.000
_cell.length_c   1.000
_cell.angle_alpha   90.00
_cell.angle_beta   90.00
_cell.angle_gamma   90.00
#
_symmetry.space_group_name_H-M   'P 1'
#
loop_
_entity.id
_entity.type
_entity.pdbx_description
1 polymer ?
#
loop_
_entity_poly.entity_id
_entity_poly.type
_entity_poly.pdbx_seq_one_letter_code
_entity_poly.pdbx_strand_id
1 'polypeptide(L)'
;MPNSAFDEPIIELANAHTPAIIQVIGVGGGGGNAVAHMYREGFMDVQYTVVNSDKKALSDSPVPDRVQLGPGLGAGGNPEKGRELCEESIEAVRSMLGKQTQMVFITAGMGGGTGTGASPIIAREARERGILTIGVVTIPFLFELTPRINKALDGVYALAKEVDALLVINNERLRDIYPELSVYNAFRRADDTLLTAVKSIVDIICMHGTMILDFCDVDTVLRGGRVAIMSTAYAEGERRVTKAINAALHSPLLNNNDIFNSKKIIISITSSNAKPLGIEELSELDAFMRKFRPDVITKYGLATDNGLDERVKITILASGFGLYDKSERQAEEQRPKPGDIISADGGERLISFYGNLYGKPTKPRPRIYLIGTDDLSNEALLEEMERVPTARRSKEDYDRICNRGTAKQ
;
A
#
# COMPACT_ATOMS: atom_id res chain seq x y z
N MET A 1 -67.38 -25.12 -16.60
CA MET A 1 -66.31 -25.54 -15.69
C MET A 1 -65.16 -24.57 -15.85
N PRO A 2 -64.84 -23.75 -14.87
CA PRO A 2 -63.68 -22.83 -14.96
C PRO A 2 -62.46 -23.54 -14.43
N ASN A 3 -61.38 -23.55 -15.20
CA ASN A 3 -60.06 -23.95 -14.78
C ASN A 3 -59.47 -22.85 -13.88
N SER A 4 -59.51 -23.10 -12.59
CA SER A 4 -58.69 -22.39 -11.60
C SER A 4 -57.48 -23.23 -11.34
N ALA A 5 -56.42 -22.98 -12.03
CA ALA A 5 -55.14 -23.54 -11.74
C ALA A 5 -54.08 -22.44 -11.62
N PHE A 6 -53.59 -22.28 -10.40
CA PHE A 6 -52.33 -21.63 -10.03
C PHE A 6 -52.30 -20.10 -10.09
N ASP A 7 -53.03 -19.47 -9.16
CA ASP A 7 -52.59 -18.21 -8.54
C ASP A 7 -51.92 -18.54 -7.19
N GLU A 8 -50.81 -19.25 -7.24
CA GLU A 8 -49.91 -19.25 -6.11
C GLU A 8 -49.14 -17.94 -6.11
N PRO A 9 -49.18 -17.15 -5.03
CA PRO A 9 -48.36 -15.96 -4.95
C PRO A 9 -46.91 -16.38 -5.10
N ILE A 10 -46.24 -15.94 -6.17
CA ILE A 10 -44.80 -15.94 -6.29
C ILE A 10 -44.29 -15.09 -5.12
N ILE A 11 -43.81 -15.73 -4.07
CA ILE A 11 -43.08 -15.06 -3.02
C ILE A 11 -41.79 -14.61 -3.70
N GLU A 12 -41.76 -13.43 -4.29
CA GLU A 12 -40.51 -12.70 -4.50
C GLU A 12 -39.95 -12.49 -3.09
N LEU A 13 -38.96 -13.25 -2.75
CA LEU A 13 -38.06 -12.90 -1.66
C LEU A 13 -37.57 -11.50 -2.03
N ALA A 14 -38.21 -10.47 -1.44
CA ALA A 14 -37.69 -9.13 -1.46
C ALA A 14 -36.19 -9.28 -1.13
N ASN A 15 -35.31 -8.79 -2.00
CA ASN A 15 -33.88 -8.86 -1.89
C ASN A 15 -33.47 -8.57 -0.43
N ALA A 16 -33.47 -9.61 0.40
CA ALA A 16 -32.77 -9.59 1.64
C ALA A 16 -31.30 -9.50 1.21
N HIS A 17 -30.79 -8.26 1.11
CA HIS A 17 -29.37 -8.05 0.97
C HIS A 17 -28.75 -8.86 2.08
N THR A 18 -28.16 -10.00 1.70
CA THR A 18 -27.33 -10.76 2.62
C THR A 18 -26.29 -9.73 3.06
N PRO A 19 -26.21 -9.40 4.36
CA PRO A 19 -25.33 -8.33 4.77
C PRO A 19 -23.91 -8.69 4.34
N ALA A 20 -23.25 -7.74 3.69
CA ALA A 20 -21.93 -7.94 3.14
C ALA A 20 -20.95 -8.39 4.24
N ILE A 21 -20.29 -9.50 4.02
CA ILE A 21 -19.27 -10.02 4.94
C ILE A 21 -17.95 -9.25 4.82
N ILE A 22 -17.79 -8.45 3.75
CA ILE A 22 -16.62 -7.65 3.43
C ILE A 22 -16.94 -6.17 3.61
N GLN A 23 -16.10 -5.47 4.35
CA GLN A 23 -16.19 -4.02 4.54
C GLN A 23 -14.91 -3.33 4.06
N VAL A 24 -15.05 -2.21 3.38
CA VAL A 24 -13.91 -1.35 2.97
C VAL A 24 -14.03 -0.02 3.68
N ILE A 25 -13.02 0.31 4.48
CA ILE A 25 -12.96 1.52 5.29
C ILE A 25 -11.89 2.45 4.74
N GLY A 26 -12.30 3.63 4.27
CA GLY A 26 -11.40 4.68 3.80
C GLY A 26 -11.06 5.66 4.92
N VAL A 27 -9.80 5.72 5.34
CA VAL A 27 -9.36 6.54 6.47
C VAL A 27 -8.61 7.78 6.02
N GLY A 28 -9.08 8.94 6.44
CA GLY A 28 -8.53 10.24 6.06
C GLY A 28 -8.83 10.64 4.61
N GLY A 29 -8.19 11.70 4.11
CA GLY A 29 -8.48 12.22 2.76
C GLY A 29 -8.16 11.21 1.65
N GLY A 30 -6.94 10.66 1.62
CA GLY A 30 -6.52 9.70 0.58
C GLY A 30 -7.36 8.42 0.59
N GLY A 31 -7.53 7.79 1.77
CA GLY A 31 -8.36 6.60 1.88
C GLY A 31 -9.83 6.86 1.53
N GLY A 32 -10.37 8.02 1.97
CA GLY A 32 -11.73 8.44 1.64
C GLY A 32 -11.95 8.63 0.13
N ASN A 33 -10.97 9.21 -0.58
CA ASN A 33 -11.04 9.37 -2.04
C ASN A 33 -11.02 8.02 -2.77
N ALA A 34 -10.13 7.11 -2.34
CA ALA A 34 -10.05 5.78 -2.91
C ALA A 34 -11.37 5.00 -2.72
N VAL A 35 -11.95 5.04 -1.51
CA VAL A 35 -13.24 4.38 -1.23
C VAL A 35 -14.40 5.05 -1.96
N ALA A 36 -14.40 6.37 -2.08
CA ALA A 36 -15.39 7.08 -2.89
C ALA A 36 -15.31 6.70 -4.38
N HIS A 37 -14.11 6.43 -4.88
CA HIS A 37 -13.91 5.91 -6.23
C HIS A 37 -14.43 4.48 -6.35
N MET A 38 -14.08 3.58 -5.42
CA MET A 38 -14.57 2.21 -5.37
C MET A 38 -16.10 2.15 -5.33
N TYR A 39 -16.73 3.02 -4.54
CA TYR A 39 -18.17 3.12 -4.42
C TYR A 39 -18.86 3.52 -5.74
N ARG A 40 -18.26 4.44 -6.51
CA ARG A 40 -18.78 4.81 -7.84
C ARG A 40 -18.68 3.69 -8.87
N GLU A 41 -17.64 2.87 -8.78
CA GLU A 41 -17.45 1.69 -9.64
C GLU A 41 -18.42 0.54 -9.30
N GLY A 42 -19.07 0.58 -8.14
CA GLY A 42 -20.21 -0.26 -7.80
C GLY A 42 -19.87 -1.74 -7.62
N PHE A 43 -18.89 -2.08 -6.80
CA PHE A 43 -18.66 -3.50 -6.47
C PHE A 43 -19.83 -4.05 -5.66
N MET A 44 -20.32 -5.18 -6.07
CA MET A 44 -21.36 -5.92 -5.36
C MET A 44 -20.75 -6.57 -4.09
N ASP A 45 -21.61 -6.82 -3.10
CA ASP A 45 -21.30 -7.58 -1.88
C ASP A 45 -20.23 -6.96 -0.94
N VAL A 46 -20.00 -5.65 -1.04
CA VAL A 46 -19.06 -4.91 -0.18
C VAL A 46 -19.76 -3.73 0.48
N GLN A 47 -19.55 -3.57 1.78
CA GLN A 47 -19.96 -2.37 2.54
C GLN A 47 -18.83 -1.34 2.50
N TYR A 48 -19.19 -0.09 2.21
CA TYR A 48 -18.22 1.02 2.17
C TYR A 48 -18.45 1.98 3.33
N THR A 49 -17.35 2.36 3.99
CA THR A 49 -17.39 3.34 5.07
C THR A 49 -16.24 4.32 4.91
N VAL A 50 -16.47 5.60 5.12
CA VAL A 50 -15.41 6.62 5.16
C VAL A 50 -15.27 7.21 6.55
N VAL A 51 -14.03 7.33 7.01
CA VAL A 51 -13.66 7.82 8.33
C VAL A 51 -12.73 9.02 8.17
N ASN A 52 -13.09 10.16 8.72
CA ASN A 52 -12.24 11.35 8.65
C ASN A 52 -12.41 12.25 9.87
N SER A 53 -11.38 13.00 10.19
CA SER A 53 -11.44 14.09 11.17
C SER A 53 -11.87 15.43 10.56
N ASP A 54 -12.02 15.52 9.24
CA ASP A 54 -12.50 16.68 8.50
C ASP A 54 -13.96 16.49 8.09
N LYS A 55 -14.86 17.31 8.69
CA LYS A 55 -16.30 17.26 8.42
C LYS A 55 -16.64 17.60 6.96
N LYS A 56 -15.92 18.54 6.34
CA LYS A 56 -16.15 18.92 4.95
C LYS A 56 -15.86 17.77 4.00
N ALA A 57 -14.70 17.13 4.18
CA ALA A 57 -14.31 15.98 3.37
C ALA A 57 -15.31 14.81 3.48
N LEU A 58 -15.91 14.61 4.66
CA LEU A 58 -17.00 13.64 4.84
C LEU A 58 -18.29 14.05 4.12
N SER A 59 -18.65 15.33 4.18
CA SER A 59 -19.87 15.84 3.52
C SER A 59 -19.79 15.71 2.00
N ASP A 60 -18.63 15.92 1.43
CA ASP A 60 -18.38 15.87 -0.02
C ASP A 60 -18.28 14.42 -0.56
N SER A 61 -18.18 13.43 0.32
CA SER A 61 -18.09 12.02 -0.08
C SER A 61 -19.44 11.47 -0.59
N PRO A 62 -19.47 10.69 -1.68
CA PRO A 62 -20.67 9.99 -2.13
C PRO A 62 -21.02 8.76 -1.27
N VAL A 63 -20.10 8.29 -0.43
CA VAL A 63 -20.29 7.10 0.40
C VAL A 63 -21.31 7.40 1.50
N PRO A 64 -22.35 6.56 1.69
CA PRO A 64 -23.40 6.84 2.67
C PRO A 64 -22.92 6.69 4.12
N ASP A 65 -22.12 5.64 4.40
CA ASP A 65 -21.65 5.36 5.75
C ASP A 65 -20.42 6.21 6.05
N ARG A 66 -20.56 7.14 7.00
CA ARG A 66 -19.55 8.14 7.32
C ARG A 66 -19.34 8.21 8.82
N VAL A 67 -18.08 8.19 9.24
CA VAL A 67 -17.68 8.33 10.65
C VAL A 67 -16.78 9.55 10.81
N GLN A 68 -17.23 10.51 11.61
CA GLN A 68 -16.44 11.68 11.96
C GLN A 68 -15.62 11.41 13.22
N LEU A 69 -14.32 11.70 13.16
CA LEU A 69 -13.43 11.66 14.31
C LEU A 69 -13.28 13.05 14.92
N GLY A 70 -13.66 13.19 16.18
CA GLY A 70 -13.57 14.45 16.92
C GLY A 70 -14.46 15.57 16.37
N PRO A 71 -14.08 16.85 16.56
CA PRO A 71 -14.94 18.02 16.26
C PRO A 71 -15.07 18.36 14.78
N GLY A 72 -14.40 17.66 13.86
CA GLY A 72 -14.52 17.90 12.43
C GLY A 72 -13.57 18.94 11.83
N LEU A 73 -12.55 19.38 12.57
CA LEU A 73 -11.59 20.40 12.15
C LEU A 73 -10.33 19.86 11.44
N GLY A 74 -10.26 18.54 11.26
CA GLY A 74 -9.09 17.88 10.71
C GLY A 74 -7.96 17.67 11.73
N ALA A 75 -6.97 16.86 11.34
CA ALA A 75 -5.78 16.58 12.18
C ALA A 75 -4.56 17.44 11.83
N GLY A 76 -4.65 18.39 10.89
CA GLY A 76 -3.57 19.32 10.53
C GLY A 76 -2.27 18.65 10.05
N GLY A 77 -2.34 17.46 9.43
CA GLY A 77 -1.15 16.70 8.98
C GLY A 77 -0.33 16.11 10.13
N ASN A 78 -0.88 16.08 11.35
CA ASN A 78 -0.24 15.49 12.54
C ASN A 78 -0.84 14.11 12.85
N PRO A 79 -0.07 13.00 12.72
CA PRO A 79 -0.53 11.65 13.02
C PRO A 79 -0.93 11.44 14.49
N GLU A 80 -0.21 12.05 15.45
CA GLU A 80 -0.54 11.93 16.87
C GLU A 80 -1.94 12.48 17.14
N LYS A 81 -2.25 13.67 16.57
CA LYS A 81 -3.60 14.24 16.70
C LYS A 81 -4.65 13.37 16.01
N GLY A 82 -4.31 12.77 14.85
CA GLY A 82 -5.20 11.82 14.17
C GLY A 82 -5.49 10.60 15.03
N ARG A 83 -4.50 10.12 15.78
CA ARG A 83 -4.63 9.04 16.74
C ARG A 83 -5.54 9.43 17.92
N GLU A 84 -5.25 10.56 18.56
CA GLU A 84 -6.04 11.08 19.68
C GLU A 84 -7.53 11.22 19.31
N LEU A 85 -7.83 11.86 18.18
CA LEU A 85 -9.21 12.02 17.70
C LEU A 85 -9.91 10.68 17.43
N CYS A 86 -9.17 9.66 17.01
CA CYS A 86 -9.70 8.32 16.82
C CYS A 86 -9.99 7.63 18.17
N GLU A 87 -9.09 7.77 19.15
CA GLU A 87 -9.26 7.24 20.51
C GLU A 87 -10.44 7.91 21.23
N GLU A 88 -10.61 9.23 21.09
CA GLU A 88 -11.77 9.97 21.59
C GLU A 88 -13.10 9.51 20.96
N SER A 89 -13.04 9.05 19.70
CA SER A 89 -14.22 8.60 18.93
C SER A 89 -14.35 7.08 18.88
N ILE A 90 -13.74 6.35 19.80
CA ILE A 90 -13.58 4.88 19.71
C ILE A 90 -14.93 4.15 19.65
N GLU A 91 -15.97 4.63 20.31
CA GLU A 91 -17.29 4.01 20.28
C GLU A 91 -17.95 4.13 18.89
N ALA A 92 -17.71 5.24 18.17
CA ALA A 92 -18.16 5.40 16.79
C ALA A 92 -17.40 4.43 15.87
N VAL A 93 -16.08 4.25 16.09
CA VAL A 93 -15.25 3.28 15.38
C VAL A 93 -15.76 1.85 15.64
N ARG A 94 -16.06 1.52 16.88
CA ARG A 94 -16.60 0.21 17.25
C ARG A 94 -17.96 -0.05 16.60
N SER A 95 -18.80 0.98 16.54
CA SER A 95 -20.16 0.86 15.99
C SER A 95 -20.18 0.69 14.48
N MET A 96 -19.20 1.23 13.74
CA MET A 96 -19.13 1.07 12.29
C MET A 96 -18.72 -0.34 11.83
N LEU A 97 -18.03 -1.09 12.70
CA LEU A 97 -17.65 -2.47 12.39
C LEU A 97 -18.90 -3.37 12.52
N GLY A 98 -19.42 -3.81 11.39
CA GLY A 98 -20.64 -4.59 11.30
C GLY A 98 -20.55 -5.92 12.06
N LYS A 99 -21.67 -6.36 12.67
CA LYS A 99 -21.72 -7.64 13.39
C LYS A 99 -21.46 -8.88 12.52
N GLN A 100 -21.70 -8.76 11.23
CA GLN A 100 -21.53 -9.83 10.24
C GLN A 100 -20.26 -9.69 9.40
N THR A 101 -19.50 -8.59 9.62
CA THR A 101 -18.24 -8.37 8.92
C THR A 101 -17.22 -9.43 9.33
N GLN A 102 -16.71 -10.17 8.36
CA GLN A 102 -15.68 -11.19 8.54
C GLN A 102 -14.32 -10.71 7.99
N MET A 103 -14.34 -9.78 7.04
CA MET A 103 -13.15 -9.17 6.45
C MET A 103 -13.28 -7.67 6.39
N VAL A 104 -12.21 -6.98 6.72
CA VAL A 104 -12.13 -5.52 6.57
C VAL A 104 -10.87 -5.12 5.82
N PHE A 105 -11.06 -4.26 4.82
CA PHE A 105 -9.97 -3.55 4.17
C PHE A 105 -9.88 -2.15 4.76
N ILE A 106 -8.71 -1.78 5.24
CA ILE A 106 -8.42 -0.44 5.74
C ILE A 106 -7.54 0.25 4.72
N THR A 107 -8.11 1.23 4.01
CA THR A 107 -7.39 1.99 2.99
C THR A 107 -7.02 3.36 3.51
N ALA A 108 -5.76 3.76 3.32
CA ALA A 108 -5.28 5.07 3.73
C ALA A 108 -4.12 5.55 2.85
N GLY A 109 -4.07 6.86 2.60
CA GLY A 109 -2.86 7.52 2.14
C GLY A 109 -1.99 7.88 3.34
N MET A 110 -0.83 7.23 3.46
CA MET A 110 0.09 7.47 4.56
C MET A 110 0.84 8.80 4.39
N GLY A 111 1.29 9.40 5.50
CA GLY A 111 1.98 10.69 5.54
C GLY A 111 1.08 11.88 5.86
N GLY A 112 -0.24 11.69 5.91
CA GLY A 112 -1.21 12.65 6.43
C GLY A 112 -1.41 12.51 7.95
N GLY A 113 -2.33 13.29 8.54
CA GLY A 113 -2.66 13.19 9.96
C GLY A 113 -3.62 12.04 10.23
N THR A 114 -4.86 12.15 9.74
CA THR A 114 -5.94 11.19 10.05
C THR A 114 -5.63 9.79 9.52
N GLY A 115 -5.26 9.65 8.22
CA GLY A 115 -4.97 8.35 7.62
C GLY A 115 -3.86 7.61 8.35
N THR A 116 -2.76 8.30 8.66
CA THR A 116 -1.58 7.72 9.33
C THR A 116 -1.85 7.38 10.80
N GLY A 117 -2.57 8.28 11.51
CA GLY A 117 -2.77 8.13 12.96
C GLY A 117 -3.94 7.22 13.35
N ALA A 118 -5.06 7.30 12.61
CA ALA A 118 -6.28 6.56 12.95
C ALA A 118 -6.30 5.11 12.42
N SER A 119 -5.67 4.84 11.27
CA SER A 119 -5.71 3.50 10.67
C SER A 119 -5.23 2.38 11.59
N PRO A 120 -4.13 2.53 12.37
CA PRO A 120 -3.70 1.47 13.29
C PRO A 120 -4.71 1.18 14.37
N ILE A 121 -5.42 2.19 14.89
CA ILE A 121 -6.44 2.02 15.93
C ILE A 121 -7.63 1.27 15.37
N ILE A 122 -8.13 1.68 14.20
CA ILE A 122 -9.24 1.02 13.51
C ILE A 122 -8.89 -0.44 13.23
N ALA A 123 -7.65 -0.69 12.79
CA ALA A 123 -7.16 -2.04 12.52
C ALA A 123 -7.15 -2.91 13.79
N ARG A 124 -6.66 -2.37 14.89
CA ARG A 124 -6.65 -3.06 16.19
C ARG A 124 -8.06 -3.44 16.64
N GLU A 125 -9.02 -2.50 16.59
CA GLU A 125 -10.41 -2.76 16.96
C GLU A 125 -11.08 -3.84 16.10
N ALA A 126 -10.77 -3.87 14.80
CA ALA A 126 -11.25 -4.91 13.90
C ALA A 126 -10.63 -6.28 14.20
N ARG A 127 -9.32 -6.32 14.39
CA ARG A 127 -8.58 -7.56 14.68
C ARG A 127 -8.94 -8.16 16.03
N GLU A 128 -9.17 -7.33 17.07
CA GLU A 128 -9.61 -7.77 18.39
C GLU A 128 -11.00 -8.45 18.36
N ARG A 129 -11.81 -8.15 17.33
CA ARG A 129 -13.08 -8.82 17.06
C ARG A 129 -12.95 -10.10 16.23
N GLY A 130 -11.72 -10.50 15.87
CA GLY A 130 -11.45 -11.67 15.05
C GLY A 130 -11.70 -11.46 13.55
N ILE A 131 -12.00 -10.21 13.12
CA ILE A 131 -12.21 -9.87 11.71
C ILE A 131 -10.86 -9.95 10.98
N LEU A 132 -10.83 -10.62 9.81
CA LEU A 132 -9.63 -10.63 8.98
C LEU A 132 -9.34 -9.19 8.52
N THR A 133 -8.24 -8.62 8.99
CA THR A 133 -7.92 -7.20 8.82
C THR A 133 -6.78 -7.01 7.84
N ILE A 134 -7.06 -6.34 6.73
CA ILE A 134 -6.11 -6.11 5.65
C ILE A 134 -5.89 -4.61 5.47
N GLY A 135 -4.64 -4.16 5.62
CA GLY A 135 -4.24 -2.81 5.29
C GLY A 135 -3.87 -2.71 3.80
N VAL A 136 -4.45 -1.75 3.08
CA VAL A 136 -4.07 -1.43 1.70
C VAL A 136 -3.78 0.06 1.62
N VAL A 137 -2.51 0.42 1.64
CA VAL A 137 -2.09 1.80 1.85
C VAL A 137 -1.13 2.29 0.79
N THR A 138 -1.16 3.60 0.53
CA THR A 138 -0.19 4.25 -0.35
C THR A 138 0.84 5.01 0.46
N ILE A 139 2.10 5.02 -0.03
CA ILE A 139 3.15 5.91 0.47
C ILE A 139 3.41 7.04 -0.53
N PRO A 140 3.77 8.25 -0.03
CA PRO A 140 3.86 9.46 -0.84
C PRO A 140 4.83 9.37 -2.02
N PHE A 141 4.65 10.27 -2.98
CA PHE A 141 5.65 10.55 -4.01
C PHE A 141 6.89 11.23 -3.40
N LEU A 142 8.05 11.12 -4.05
CA LEU A 142 9.29 11.78 -3.60
C LEU A 142 9.17 13.31 -3.58
N PHE A 143 8.38 13.92 -4.47
CA PHE A 143 8.17 15.37 -4.48
C PHE A 143 7.38 15.88 -3.26
N GLU A 144 6.72 15.01 -2.50
CA GLU A 144 6.00 15.36 -1.27
C GLU A 144 6.93 15.58 -0.07
N LEU A 145 8.22 15.43 -0.26
CA LEU A 145 9.33 15.71 0.65
C LEU A 145 9.50 14.72 1.80
N THR A 146 10.74 14.62 2.25
CA THR A 146 11.19 13.67 3.29
C THR A 146 10.37 13.68 4.59
N PRO A 147 9.94 14.83 5.16
CA PRO A 147 9.16 14.80 6.40
C PRO A 147 7.82 14.06 6.26
N ARG A 148 7.16 14.18 5.09
CA ARG A 148 5.91 13.47 4.83
C ARG A 148 6.14 11.98 4.60
N ILE A 149 7.22 11.64 3.90
CA ILE A 149 7.62 10.26 3.66
C ILE A 149 7.96 9.56 4.98
N ASN A 150 8.74 10.17 5.87
CA ASN A 150 9.05 9.59 7.17
C ASN A 150 7.79 9.32 8.00
N LYS A 151 6.86 10.30 8.08
CA LYS A 151 5.57 10.08 8.72
C LYS A 151 4.80 8.90 8.10
N ALA A 152 4.85 8.76 6.77
CA ALA A 152 4.19 7.66 6.09
C ALA A 152 4.79 6.32 6.47
N LEU A 153 6.12 6.21 6.49
CA LEU A 153 6.81 4.98 6.87
C LEU A 153 6.55 4.62 8.34
N ASP A 154 6.59 5.58 9.26
CA ASP A 154 6.22 5.35 10.66
C ASP A 154 4.78 4.82 10.78
N GLY A 155 3.84 5.38 10.01
CA GLY A 155 2.45 4.92 9.93
C GLY A 155 2.31 3.51 9.36
N VAL A 156 3.08 3.18 8.32
CA VAL A 156 3.14 1.83 7.73
C VAL A 156 3.59 0.81 8.78
N TYR A 157 4.66 1.12 9.55
CA TYR A 157 5.13 0.24 10.62
C TYR A 157 4.14 0.10 11.76
N ALA A 158 3.47 1.19 12.14
CA ALA A 158 2.42 1.14 13.17
C ALA A 158 1.25 0.27 12.72
N LEU A 159 0.78 0.46 11.48
CA LEU A 159 -0.33 -0.32 10.92
C LEU A 159 0.02 -1.80 10.74
N ALA A 160 1.24 -2.11 10.32
CA ALA A 160 1.70 -3.49 10.11
C ALA A 160 1.64 -4.38 11.37
N LYS A 161 1.67 -3.77 12.56
CA LYS A 161 1.53 -4.49 13.84
C LYS A 161 0.08 -4.85 14.15
N GLU A 162 -0.86 -4.10 13.58
CA GLU A 162 -2.29 -4.17 13.91
C GLU A 162 -3.12 -4.87 12.82
N VAL A 163 -2.56 -5.18 11.65
CA VAL A 163 -3.25 -5.91 10.59
C VAL A 163 -2.75 -7.33 10.44
N ASP A 164 -3.56 -8.20 9.85
CA ASP A 164 -3.17 -9.56 9.47
C ASP A 164 -2.27 -9.56 8.22
N ALA A 165 -2.60 -8.71 7.25
CA ALA A 165 -1.82 -8.52 6.05
C ALA A 165 -1.77 -7.04 5.65
N LEU A 166 -0.63 -6.59 5.15
CA LEU A 166 -0.41 -5.21 4.72
C LEU A 166 0.12 -5.17 3.29
N LEU A 167 -0.64 -4.52 2.41
CA LEU A 167 -0.23 -4.17 1.06
C LEU A 167 0.19 -2.71 1.03
N VAL A 168 1.44 -2.44 0.66
CA VAL A 168 1.99 -1.09 0.56
C VAL A 168 2.23 -0.75 -0.91
N ILE A 169 1.51 0.25 -1.39
CA ILE A 169 1.63 0.75 -2.76
C ILE A 169 2.51 1.99 -2.75
N ASN A 170 3.61 1.93 -3.48
CA ASN A 170 4.51 3.06 -3.61
C ASN A 170 4.09 3.95 -4.79
N ASN A 171 3.59 5.16 -4.49
CA ASN A 171 3.16 6.10 -5.52
C ASN A 171 4.29 6.48 -6.50
N GLU A 172 5.55 6.53 -6.05
CA GLU A 172 6.68 6.86 -6.92
C GLU A 172 6.86 5.84 -8.05
N ARG A 173 6.51 4.56 -7.81
CA ARG A 173 6.54 3.53 -8.86
C ARG A 173 5.52 3.78 -9.97
N LEU A 174 4.42 4.46 -9.67
CA LEU A 174 3.45 4.86 -10.70
C LEU A 174 4.05 5.88 -11.67
N ARG A 175 4.98 6.71 -11.21
CA ARG A 175 5.70 7.65 -12.07
C ARG A 175 6.62 6.94 -13.07
N ASP A 176 7.23 5.83 -12.65
CA ASP A 176 8.08 5.04 -13.55
C ASP A 176 7.26 4.39 -14.69
N ILE A 177 6.00 4.00 -14.38
CA ILE A 177 5.11 3.37 -15.37
C ILE A 177 4.45 4.41 -16.29
N TYR A 178 4.12 5.57 -15.72
CA TYR A 178 3.33 6.61 -16.36
C TYR A 178 4.03 7.97 -16.27
N PRO A 179 5.19 8.17 -16.91
CA PRO A 179 6.01 9.37 -16.75
C PRO A 179 5.32 10.65 -17.26
N GLU A 180 4.31 10.51 -18.15
CA GLU A 180 3.61 11.63 -18.78
C GLU A 180 2.38 12.11 -18.00
N LEU A 181 2.05 11.49 -16.86
CA LEU A 181 0.88 11.88 -16.10
C LEU A 181 1.04 13.27 -15.46
N SER A 182 -0.01 14.08 -15.53
CA SER A 182 -0.11 15.25 -14.66
C SER A 182 -0.18 14.82 -13.19
N VAL A 183 0.21 15.69 -12.27
CA VAL A 183 0.14 15.41 -10.82
C VAL A 183 -1.27 14.96 -10.40
N TYR A 184 -2.30 15.61 -10.91
CA TYR A 184 -3.70 15.23 -10.64
C TYR A 184 -4.00 13.79 -11.08
N ASN A 185 -3.59 13.42 -12.28
CA ASN A 185 -3.80 12.09 -12.82
C ASN A 185 -2.95 11.02 -12.10
N ALA A 186 -1.77 11.41 -11.58
CA ALA A 186 -0.92 10.52 -10.79
C ALA A 186 -1.62 10.10 -9.48
N PHE A 187 -2.28 11.03 -8.77
CA PHE A 187 -3.07 10.69 -7.59
C PHE A 187 -4.30 9.83 -7.94
N ARG A 188 -5.00 10.11 -9.04
CA ARG A 188 -6.09 9.24 -9.51
C ARG A 188 -5.59 7.81 -9.79
N ARG A 189 -4.40 7.67 -10.39
CA ARG A 189 -3.81 6.34 -10.60
C ARG A 189 -3.45 5.63 -9.30
N ALA A 190 -3.06 6.35 -8.26
CA ALA A 190 -2.88 5.76 -6.94
C ALA A 190 -4.20 5.24 -6.38
N ASP A 191 -5.30 6.00 -6.51
CA ASP A 191 -6.65 5.56 -6.14
C ASP A 191 -7.11 4.35 -6.97
N ASP A 192 -6.90 4.35 -8.30
CA ASP A 192 -7.15 3.20 -9.20
C ASP A 192 -6.38 1.95 -8.77
N THR A 193 -5.17 2.14 -8.26
CA THR A 193 -4.32 1.03 -7.81
C THR A 193 -4.85 0.43 -6.51
N LEU A 194 -5.27 1.26 -5.55
CA LEU A 194 -5.93 0.82 -4.33
C LEU A 194 -7.23 0.06 -4.65
N LEU A 195 -8.03 0.61 -5.57
CA LEU A 195 -9.25 -0.03 -6.08
C LEU A 195 -8.94 -1.40 -6.68
N THR A 196 -7.96 -1.49 -7.57
CA THR A 196 -7.57 -2.76 -8.22
C THR A 196 -7.12 -3.79 -7.19
N ALA A 197 -6.37 -3.36 -6.17
CA ALA A 197 -5.92 -4.24 -5.10
C ALA A 197 -7.10 -4.83 -4.31
N VAL A 198 -8.01 -3.98 -3.83
CA VAL A 198 -9.20 -4.45 -3.10
C VAL A 198 -10.09 -5.31 -3.99
N LYS A 199 -10.41 -4.83 -5.21
CA LYS A 199 -11.25 -5.55 -6.16
C LYS A 199 -10.70 -6.95 -6.46
N SER A 200 -9.41 -7.07 -6.72
CA SER A 200 -8.83 -8.37 -7.08
C SER A 200 -8.93 -9.40 -5.95
N ILE A 201 -8.88 -8.97 -4.68
CA ILE A 201 -9.07 -9.88 -3.54
C ILE A 201 -10.56 -10.22 -3.38
N VAL A 202 -11.45 -9.23 -3.55
CA VAL A 202 -12.91 -9.47 -3.53
C VAL A 202 -13.31 -10.40 -4.66
N ASP A 203 -12.81 -10.18 -5.88
CA ASP A 203 -13.05 -11.05 -7.03
C ASP A 203 -12.66 -12.52 -6.74
N ILE A 204 -11.52 -12.76 -6.07
CA ILE A 204 -11.09 -14.11 -5.71
C ILE A 204 -12.16 -14.84 -4.86
N ILE A 205 -12.83 -14.12 -3.96
CA ILE A 205 -13.83 -14.67 -3.04
C ILE A 205 -15.20 -14.80 -3.69
N CYS A 206 -15.58 -13.82 -4.53
CA CYS A 206 -16.94 -13.70 -5.06
C CYS A 206 -17.14 -14.32 -6.45
N MET A 207 -16.06 -14.56 -7.22
CA MET A 207 -16.18 -15.08 -8.57
C MET A 207 -16.52 -16.58 -8.59
N HIS A 208 -17.45 -16.94 -9.47
CA HIS A 208 -17.82 -18.32 -9.73
C HIS A 208 -16.85 -18.96 -10.72
N GLY A 209 -16.56 -20.24 -10.53
CA GLY A 209 -15.63 -20.96 -11.42
C GLY A 209 -15.62 -22.46 -11.17
N THR A 210 -14.76 -23.17 -11.90
CA THR A 210 -14.58 -24.62 -11.79
C THR A 210 -13.81 -25.02 -10.53
N MET A 211 -12.84 -24.18 -10.11
CA MET A 211 -12.12 -24.32 -8.84
C MET A 211 -12.34 -23.02 -8.04
N ILE A 212 -13.26 -23.10 -7.10
CA ILE A 212 -13.67 -21.94 -6.31
C ILE A 212 -12.66 -21.72 -5.19
N LEU A 213 -12.23 -20.49 -5.03
CA LEU A 213 -11.54 -20.01 -3.85
C LEU A 213 -12.58 -19.33 -2.96
N ASP A 214 -12.67 -19.75 -1.73
CA ASP A 214 -13.61 -19.18 -0.77
C ASP A 214 -12.91 -18.20 0.21
N PHE A 215 -13.71 -17.61 1.09
CA PHE A 215 -13.20 -16.73 2.14
C PHE A 215 -12.13 -17.43 3.01
N CYS A 216 -12.33 -18.72 3.35
CA CYS A 216 -11.39 -19.45 4.22
C CYS A 216 -10.03 -19.66 3.55
N ASP A 217 -9.97 -19.77 2.23
CA ASP A 217 -8.72 -19.85 1.48
C ASP A 217 -7.94 -18.55 1.56
N VAL A 218 -8.63 -17.41 1.38
CA VAL A 218 -8.05 -16.07 1.49
C VAL A 218 -7.64 -15.80 2.94
N ASP A 219 -8.46 -16.17 3.92
CA ASP A 219 -8.13 -16.08 5.34
C ASP A 219 -6.85 -16.86 5.67
N THR A 220 -6.76 -18.12 5.22
CA THR A 220 -5.59 -18.97 5.44
C THR A 220 -4.31 -18.33 4.92
N VAL A 221 -4.37 -17.65 3.77
CA VAL A 221 -3.20 -17.05 3.15
C VAL A 221 -2.87 -15.70 3.80
N LEU A 222 -3.86 -14.86 4.10
CA LEU A 222 -3.63 -13.50 4.59
C LEU A 222 -3.51 -13.41 6.11
N ARG A 223 -4.19 -14.28 6.88
CA ARG A 223 -4.15 -14.21 8.35
C ARG A 223 -2.74 -14.45 8.88
N GLY A 224 -2.26 -13.45 9.63
CA GLY A 224 -0.88 -13.42 10.13
C GLY A 224 0.18 -13.35 9.03
N GLY A 225 -0.19 -12.96 7.82
CA GLY A 225 0.69 -12.89 6.64
C GLY A 225 1.69 -11.73 6.67
N ARG A 226 1.55 -10.79 7.61
CA ARG A 226 2.37 -9.59 7.77
C ARG A 226 2.37 -8.71 6.50
N VAL A 227 3.40 -8.81 5.66
CA VAL A 227 3.41 -8.15 4.36
C VAL A 227 2.82 -9.08 3.32
N ALA A 228 1.88 -8.57 2.55
CA ALA A 228 1.34 -9.21 1.37
C ALA A 228 1.68 -8.39 0.13
N ILE A 229 1.84 -9.08 -0.97
CA ILE A 229 1.99 -8.49 -2.29
C ILE A 229 0.93 -9.08 -3.20
N MET A 230 0.43 -8.25 -4.09
CA MET A 230 -0.55 -8.67 -5.06
C MET A 230 -0.21 -8.11 -6.43
N SER A 231 -0.46 -8.89 -7.44
CA SER A 231 -0.35 -8.44 -8.83
C SER A 231 -1.41 -9.11 -9.69
N THR A 232 -1.94 -8.35 -10.63
CA THR A 232 -2.88 -8.84 -11.63
C THR A 232 -2.39 -8.44 -13.00
N ALA A 233 -2.40 -9.39 -13.94
CA ALA A 233 -2.05 -9.13 -15.32
C ALA A 233 -2.94 -9.89 -16.30
N TYR A 234 -2.99 -9.41 -17.53
CA TYR A 234 -3.80 -9.95 -18.62
C TYR A 234 -2.88 -10.30 -19.78
N ALA A 235 -3.22 -11.37 -20.50
CA ALA A 235 -2.56 -11.70 -21.74
C ALA A 235 -3.49 -12.47 -22.68
N GLU A 236 -3.13 -12.49 -23.95
CA GLU A 236 -3.87 -13.18 -25.02
C GLU A 236 -2.92 -13.90 -25.99
N GLY A 237 -3.49 -14.71 -26.88
CA GLY A 237 -2.77 -15.45 -27.89
C GLY A 237 -2.03 -16.68 -27.37
N GLU A 238 -1.00 -17.13 -28.08
CA GLU A 238 -0.21 -18.29 -27.68
C GLU A 238 0.52 -18.04 -26.35
N ARG A 239 0.56 -19.09 -25.49
CA ARG A 239 1.21 -19.05 -24.19
C ARG A 239 0.73 -17.89 -23.31
N ARG A 240 -0.58 -17.58 -23.38
CA ARG A 240 -1.18 -16.46 -22.66
C ARG A 240 -1.00 -16.58 -21.14
N VAL A 241 -1.00 -17.80 -20.58
CA VAL A 241 -0.77 -18.02 -19.15
C VAL A 241 0.66 -17.61 -18.75
N THR A 242 1.68 -18.09 -19.47
CA THR A 242 3.08 -17.69 -19.22
C THR A 242 3.28 -16.18 -19.38
N LYS A 243 2.68 -15.58 -20.43
CA LYS A 243 2.76 -14.14 -20.66
C LYS A 243 2.14 -13.34 -19.52
N ALA A 244 0.94 -13.75 -19.05
CA ALA A 244 0.25 -13.09 -17.95
C ALA A 244 1.01 -13.25 -16.62
N ILE A 245 1.55 -14.44 -16.32
CA ILE A 245 2.41 -14.65 -15.15
C ILE A 245 3.63 -13.72 -15.19
N ASN A 246 4.33 -13.69 -16.31
CA ASN A 246 5.51 -12.83 -16.45
C ASN A 246 5.15 -11.35 -16.33
N ALA A 247 4.06 -10.91 -16.93
CA ALA A 247 3.57 -9.53 -16.79
C ALA A 247 3.21 -9.22 -15.33
N ALA A 248 2.57 -10.16 -14.60
CA ALA A 248 2.27 -10.01 -13.20
C ALA A 248 3.56 -9.88 -12.36
N LEU A 249 4.56 -10.70 -12.62
CA LEU A 249 5.85 -10.68 -11.91
C LEU A 249 6.65 -9.39 -12.14
N HIS A 250 6.48 -8.77 -13.29
CA HIS A 250 7.15 -7.50 -13.63
C HIS A 250 6.31 -6.28 -13.28
N SER A 251 5.16 -6.47 -12.62
CA SER A 251 4.34 -5.36 -12.16
C SER A 251 5.14 -4.50 -11.17
N PRO A 252 5.25 -3.20 -11.40
CA PRO A 252 5.96 -2.31 -10.49
C PRO A 252 5.25 -2.14 -9.13
N LEU A 253 4.05 -2.69 -9.00
CA LEU A 253 3.34 -2.80 -7.72
C LEU A 253 3.92 -3.92 -6.82
N LEU A 254 4.64 -4.87 -7.40
CA LEU A 254 5.45 -5.83 -6.66
C LEU A 254 6.74 -5.14 -6.20
N ASN A 255 6.66 -4.49 -5.08
CA ASN A 255 7.73 -3.72 -4.45
C ASN A 255 8.98 -4.62 -4.22
N ASN A 256 9.89 -4.76 -5.17
CA ASN A 256 11.18 -5.50 -5.12
C ASN A 256 11.21 -6.79 -4.26
N ASN A 257 10.07 -7.26 -3.77
CA ASN A 257 9.98 -8.48 -2.99
C ASN A 257 10.05 -9.68 -3.92
N ASP A 258 10.99 -10.56 -3.64
CA ASP A 258 11.09 -11.84 -4.34
C ASP A 258 9.90 -12.72 -3.94
N ILE A 259 8.90 -12.81 -4.83
CA ILE A 259 7.69 -13.60 -4.62
C ILE A 259 8.00 -15.07 -4.30
N PHE A 260 9.14 -15.59 -4.80
CA PHE A 260 9.53 -16.97 -4.58
C PHE A 260 9.93 -17.26 -3.11
N ASN A 261 10.15 -16.23 -2.30
CA ASN A 261 10.37 -16.30 -0.86
C ASN A 261 9.09 -16.24 -0.04
N SER A 262 7.91 -16.17 -0.68
CA SER A 262 6.62 -16.19 0.03
C SER A 262 6.41 -17.51 0.77
N LYS A 263 5.71 -17.44 1.91
CA LYS A 263 5.28 -18.63 2.68
C LYS A 263 3.93 -19.15 2.24
N LYS A 264 3.09 -18.28 1.71
CA LYS A 264 1.72 -18.59 1.31
C LYS A 264 1.39 -17.84 0.02
N ILE A 265 0.68 -18.51 -0.91
CA ILE A 265 0.33 -17.93 -2.21
C ILE A 265 -1.06 -18.38 -2.66
N ILE A 266 -1.80 -17.45 -3.24
CA ILE A 266 -3.00 -17.73 -4.04
C ILE A 266 -2.70 -17.34 -5.49
N ILE A 267 -3.09 -18.21 -6.40
CA ILE A 267 -3.08 -17.94 -7.83
C ILE A 267 -4.50 -18.13 -8.36
N SER A 268 -5.12 -17.04 -8.78
CA SER A 268 -6.43 -17.08 -9.45
C SER A 268 -6.24 -16.86 -10.94
N ILE A 269 -6.76 -17.78 -11.73
CA ILE A 269 -6.74 -17.75 -13.19
C ILE A 269 -8.18 -17.58 -13.64
N THR A 270 -8.45 -16.53 -14.38
CA THR A 270 -9.78 -16.25 -14.92
C THR A 270 -9.72 -16.25 -16.44
N SER A 271 -10.62 -17.00 -17.05
CA SER A 271 -10.77 -17.07 -18.51
C SER A 271 -12.25 -16.90 -18.90
N SER A 272 -12.54 -16.66 -20.16
CA SER A 272 -13.92 -16.60 -20.66
C SER A 272 -14.42 -17.97 -21.14
N ASN A 273 -15.74 -18.12 -21.25
CA ASN A 273 -16.35 -19.27 -21.91
C ASN A 273 -16.06 -19.29 -23.43
N ALA A 274 -15.77 -18.13 -24.03
CA ALA A 274 -15.40 -18.06 -25.46
C ALA A 274 -14.04 -18.71 -25.73
N LYS A 275 -13.12 -18.61 -24.76
CA LYS A 275 -11.79 -19.25 -24.84
C LYS A 275 -11.40 -19.80 -23.46
N PRO A 276 -11.97 -20.98 -23.09
CA PRO A 276 -11.69 -21.57 -21.79
C PRO A 276 -10.22 -22.00 -21.67
N LEU A 277 -9.78 -22.20 -20.44
CA LEU A 277 -8.40 -22.61 -20.16
C LEU A 277 -8.17 -24.06 -20.63
N GLY A 278 -7.14 -24.28 -21.43
CA GLY A 278 -6.75 -25.60 -21.89
C GLY A 278 -5.89 -26.35 -20.87
N ILE A 279 -5.91 -27.69 -20.93
CA ILE A 279 -5.07 -28.54 -20.04
C ILE A 279 -3.57 -28.28 -20.29
N GLU A 280 -3.17 -28.00 -21.52
CA GLU A 280 -1.78 -27.65 -21.84
C GLU A 280 -1.35 -26.34 -21.16
N GLU A 281 -2.26 -25.36 -21.06
CA GLU A 281 -2.00 -24.10 -20.38
C GLU A 281 -1.79 -24.27 -18.86
N LEU A 282 -2.37 -25.33 -18.24
CA LEU A 282 -2.09 -25.68 -16.84
C LEU A 282 -0.65 -26.16 -16.64
N SER A 283 -0.03 -26.77 -17.65
CA SER A 283 1.38 -27.15 -17.59
C SER A 283 2.30 -25.93 -17.49
N GLU A 284 1.89 -24.78 -18.06
CA GLU A 284 2.62 -23.52 -17.93
C GLU A 284 2.59 -23.00 -16.47
N LEU A 285 1.46 -23.18 -15.79
CA LEU A 285 1.33 -22.86 -14.38
C LEU A 285 2.21 -23.77 -13.50
N ASP A 286 2.22 -25.07 -13.77
CA ASP A 286 3.05 -26.03 -13.05
C ASP A 286 4.55 -25.68 -13.17
N ALA A 287 5.00 -25.31 -14.36
CA ALA A 287 6.37 -24.85 -14.59
C ALA A 287 6.72 -23.58 -13.78
N PHE A 288 5.75 -22.69 -13.57
CA PHE A 288 5.91 -21.53 -12.71
C PHE A 288 6.01 -21.93 -11.22
N MET A 289 5.14 -22.82 -10.76
CA MET A 289 5.11 -23.25 -9.36
C MET A 289 6.34 -24.01 -8.91
N ARG A 290 7.01 -24.72 -9.78
CA ARG A 290 8.31 -25.38 -9.48
C ARG A 290 9.42 -24.42 -9.08
N LYS A 291 9.25 -23.12 -9.28
CA LYS A 291 10.23 -22.09 -8.85
C LYS A 291 10.08 -21.72 -7.38
N PHE A 292 8.96 -22.10 -6.75
CA PHE A 292 8.72 -21.81 -5.34
C PHE A 292 9.36 -22.88 -4.45
N ARG A 293 9.52 -22.53 -3.18
CA ARG A 293 10.00 -23.48 -2.16
C ARG A 293 9.01 -24.61 -1.98
N PRO A 294 9.47 -25.84 -1.65
CA PRO A 294 8.58 -26.98 -1.46
C PRO A 294 7.57 -26.85 -0.30
N ASP A 295 7.87 -25.98 0.67
CA ASP A 295 7.07 -25.73 1.87
C ASP A 295 6.04 -24.60 1.72
N VAL A 296 5.91 -23.99 0.53
CA VAL A 296 4.94 -22.93 0.29
C VAL A 296 3.50 -23.46 0.32
N ILE A 297 2.63 -22.81 1.10
CA ILE A 297 1.20 -23.10 1.10
C ILE A 297 0.58 -22.45 -0.13
N THR A 298 0.05 -23.26 -1.03
CA THR A 298 -0.50 -22.81 -2.31
C THR A 298 -1.99 -23.09 -2.41
N LYS A 299 -2.74 -22.11 -2.89
CA LYS A 299 -4.15 -22.22 -3.25
C LYS A 299 -4.35 -21.78 -4.71
N TYR A 300 -5.18 -22.51 -5.45
CA TYR A 300 -5.49 -22.26 -6.85
C TYR A 300 -6.97 -22.01 -7.06
N GLY A 301 -7.31 -21.05 -7.87
CA GLY A 301 -8.66 -20.81 -8.34
C GLY A 301 -8.73 -20.73 -9.86
N LEU A 302 -9.79 -21.33 -10.42
CA LEU A 302 -10.13 -21.24 -11.83
C LEU A 302 -11.52 -20.62 -11.94
N ALA A 303 -11.57 -19.33 -12.32
CA ALA A 303 -12.80 -18.55 -12.43
C ALA A 303 -13.17 -18.27 -13.89
N THR A 304 -14.43 -17.90 -14.11
CA THR A 304 -14.95 -17.55 -15.43
C THR A 304 -15.43 -16.11 -15.44
N ASP A 305 -14.97 -15.33 -16.42
CA ASP A 305 -15.43 -13.97 -16.69
C ASP A 305 -15.55 -13.77 -18.21
N ASN A 306 -16.77 -13.68 -18.70
CA ASN A 306 -17.03 -13.54 -20.14
C ASN A 306 -16.60 -12.16 -20.69
N GLY A 307 -16.36 -11.15 -19.84
CA GLY A 307 -15.79 -9.86 -20.25
C GLY A 307 -14.31 -9.92 -20.67
N LEU A 308 -13.67 -11.07 -20.50
CA LEU A 308 -12.27 -11.26 -20.91
C LEU A 308 -12.08 -11.61 -22.39
N ASP A 309 -13.13 -12.05 -23.09
CA ASP A 309 -13.06 -12.53 -24.47
C ASP A 309 -11.99 -13.62 -24.64
N GLU A 310 -10.94 -13.36 -25.41
CA GLU A 310 -9.82 -14.29 -25.61
C GLU A 310 -8.71 -14.18 -24.55
N ARG A 311 -8.75 -13.16 -23.68
CA ARG A 311 -7.72 -12.90 -22.69
C ARG A 311 -7.82 -13.86 -21.50
N VAL A 312 -6.70 -14.10 -20.85
CA VAL A 312 -6.61 -14.68 -19.53
C VAL A 312 -6.21 -13.59 -18.55
N LYS A 313 -6.85 -13.57 -17.38
CA LYS A 313 -6.48 -12.74 -16.23
C LYS A 313 -5.81 -13.63 -15.19
N ILE A 314 -4.61 -13.28 -14.75
CA ILE A 314 -3.93 -13.98 -13.66
C ILE A 314 -3.75 -13.00 -12.51
N THR A 315 -4.22 -13.40 -11.34
CA THR A 315 -4.03 -12.68 -10.09
C THR A 315 -3.17 -13.52 -9.16
N ILE A 316 -2.09 -12.96 -8.70
CA ILE A 316 -1.16 -13.57 -7.75
C ILE A 316 -1.25 -12.77 -6.45
N LEU A 317 -1.60 -13.45 -5.35
CA LEU A 317 -1.60 -12.89 -4.00
C LEU A 317 -0.65 -13.71 -3.15
N ALA A 318 0.41 -13.12 -2.67
CA ALA A 318 1.43 -13.80 -1.88
C ALA A 318 1.63 -13.10 -0.54
N SER A 319 1.92 -13.86 0.50
CA SER A 319 2.10 -13.34 1.86
C SER A 319 3.20 -14.08 2.62
N GLY A 320 3.48 -13.61 3.82
CA GLY A 320 4.51 -14.20 4.67
C GLY A 320 5.90 -13.60 4.50
N PHE A 321 5.95 -12.40 3.93
CA PHE A 321 7.18 -11.61 3.85
C PHE A 321 7.40 -10.84 5.16
N GLY A 322 8.68 -10.68 5.57
CA GLY A 322 9.06 -9.69 6.58
C GLY A 322 9.00 -8.28 6.00
N LEU A 323 8.64 -7.29 6.80
CA LEU A 323 8.80 -5.89 6.42
C LEU A 323 10.28 -5.55 6.15
N TYR A 324 11.19 -6.28 6.83
CA TYR A 324 12.64 -6.28 6.63
C TYR A 324 13.22 -7.63 7.02
N ASP A 325 13.75 -8.39 6.08
CA ASP A 325 14.31 -9.72 6.36
C ASP A 325 15.75 -9.67 6.90
N LYS A 326 16.38 -8.49 7.00
CA LYS A 326 17.79 -8.37 7.46
C LYS A 326 17.98 -7.61 8.78
N SER A 327 16.98 -6.91 9.31
CA SER A 327 17.21 -6.05 10.49
C SER A 327 16.55 -6.49 11.79
N GLU A 328 15.59 -7.42 11.78
CA GLU A 328 14.97 -7.91 13.03
C GLU A 328 15.96 -8.66 13.95
N ARG A 329 17.07 -9.19 13.41
CA ARG A 329 18.09 -9.90 14.22
C ARG A 329 19.20 -9.01 14.76
N GLN A 330 19.38 -7.79 14.22
CA GLN A 330 20.41 -6.84 14.65
C GLN A 330 19.86 -5.63 15.43
N ALA A 331 18.59 -5.32 15.33
CA ALA A 331 17.98 -4.16 15.97
C ALA A 331 17.60 -4.38 17.44
N GLU A 332 17.62 -5.61 17.96
CA GLU A 332 17.46 -5.87 19.41
C GLU A 332 18.75 -5.58 20.19
N GLU A 333 19.92 -5.52 19.56
CA GLU A 333 21.20 -5.31 20.24
C GLU A 333 21.73 -3.87 20.23
N GLN A 334 21.18 -2.95 19.41
CA GLN A 334 21.68 -1.58 19.35
C GLN A 334 20.56 -0.54 19.29
N ARG A 335 20.03 -0.15 20.45
CA ARG A 335 19.19 1.06 20.57
C ARG A 335 20.08 2.31 20.50
N PRO A 336 19.92 3.21 19.49
CA PRO A 336 20.63 4.48 19.46
C PRO A 336 20.14 5.41 20.58
N LYS A 337 21.06 6.17 21.13
CA LYS A 337 20.78 7.18 22.16
C LYS A 337 20.05 8.39 21.55
N PRO A 338 19.20 9.09 22.31
CA PRO A 338 18.54 10.31 21.85
C PRO A 338 19.59 11.40 21.57
N GLY A 339 19.74 11.79 20.30
CA GLY A 339 20.67 12.86 19.90
C GLY A 339 21.33 12.70 18.52
N ASP A 340 21.34 11.52 17.93
CA ASP A 340 21.94 11.31 16.61
C ASP A 340 20.98 11.75 15.50
N ILE A 341 21.31 12.87 14.89
CA ILE A 341 20.64 13.44 13.72
C ILE A 341 20.94 12.53 12.52
N ILE A 342 19.89 11.91 11.96
CA ILE A 342 19.92 10.99 10.83
C ILE A 342 20.61 9.66 11.18
N SER A 343 19.93 8.83 11.94
CA SER A 343 20.34 7.45 12.17
C SER A 343 20.37 6.67 10.85
N ALA A 344 21.34 5.78 10.70
CA ALA A 344 21.48 4.86 9.58
C ALA A 344 20.18 4.10 9.24
N ASP A 345 19.33 3.88 10.24
CA ASP A 345 18.03 3.23 10.17
C ASP A 345 16.99 3.99 9.29
N GLY A 346 16.97 5.32 9.31
CA GLY A 346 16.08 6.12 8.45
C GLY A 346 16.44 6.03 6.96
N GLY A 347 17.73 5.90 6.64
CA GLY A 347 18.21 5.73 5.27
C GLY A 347 17.87 4.35 4.70
N GLU A 348 18.01 3.29 5.50
CA GLU A 348 17.69 1.92 5.06
C GLU A 348 16.20 1.72 4.79
N ARG A 349 15.32 2.31 5.59
CA ARG A 349 13.87 2.31 5.37
C ARG A 349 13.49 2.99 4.06
N LEU A 350 14.06 4.15 3.79
CA LEU A 350 13.84 4.87 2.54
C LEU A 350 14.30 4.05 1.33
N ILE A 351 15.48 3.43 1.42
CA ILE A 351 16.05 2.60 0.35
C ILE A 351 15.17 1.37 0.10
N SER A 352 14.59 0.74 1.12
CA SER A 352 13.78 -0.47 0.92
C SER A 352 12.48 -0.19 0.16
N PHE A 353 11.82 0.94 0.43
CA PHE A 353 10.57 1.30 -0.25
C PHE A 353 10.80 2.04 -1.58
N TYR A 354 11.79 2.92 -1.64
CA TYR A 354 12.04 3.76 -2.82
C TYR A 354 13.23 3.28 -3.67
N GLY A 355 14.01 2.28 -3.20
CA GLY A 355 15.15 1.72 -3.89
C GLY A 355 16.22 2.76 -4.22
N ASN A 356 16.95 2.53 -5.31
CA ASN A 356 17.98 3.45 -5.80
C ASN A 356 17.44 4.81 -6.30
N LEU A 357 16.12 5.01 -6.33
CA LEU A 357 15.52 6.32 -6.64
C LEU A 357 15.89 7.37 -5.59
N TYR A 358 16.11 6.94 -4.34
CA TYR A 358 16.61 7.80 -3.26
C TYR A 358 18.14 7.89 -3.22
N GLY A 359 18.83 7.00 -3.93
CA GLY A 359 20.25 6.73 -3.78
C GLY A 359 21.18 7.39 -4.80
N LYS A 360 20.81 8.52 -5.43
CA LYS A 360 21.86 9.46 -5.84
C LYS A 360 22.14 10.33 -4.63
N PRO A 361 23.33 10.18 -3.97
CA PRO A 361 23.69 11.12 -2.91
C PRO A 361 23.53 12.50 -3.53
N THR A 362 22.62 13.30 -3.00
CA THR A 362 22.69 14.75 -3.20
C THR A 362 24.12 15.08 -2.91
N LYS A 363 24.84 15.62 -3.92
CA LYS A 363 26.21 16.10 -3.73
C LYS A 363 26.21 16.76 -2.38
N PRO A 364 27.13 16.41 -1.47
CA PRO A 364 27.16 17.01 -0.15
C PRO A 364 27.05 18.50 -0.35
N ARG A 365 26.10 19.16 0.36
CA ARG A 365 25.93 20.61 0.24
C ARG A 365 27.31 21.19 0.38
N PRO A 366 27.78 22.04 -0.57
CA PRO A 366 29.09 22.61 -0.46
C PRO A 366 29.20 23.25 0.93
N ARG A 367 30.21 22.89 1.71
CA ARG A 367 30.46 23.54 2.99
C ARG A 367 30.68 25.01 2.69
N ILE A 368 29.76 25.86 3.14
CA ILE A 368 29.88 27.31 2.95
C ILE A 368 30.87 27.79 4.01
N TYR A 369 32.03 28.22 3.58
CA TYR A 369 32.96 28.92 4.44
C TYR A 369 32.55 30.39 4.48
N LEU A 370 32.16 30.86 5.65
CA LEU A 370 31.82 32.29 5.84
C LEU A 370 33.10 33.05 6.20
N ILE A 371 33.59 33.82 5.28
CA ILE A 371 34.74 34.72 5.48
C ILE A 371 34.27 35.89 6.33
N GLY A 372 34.90 36.07 7.49
CA GLY A 372 34.70 37.24 8.34
C GLY A 372 35.45 38.45 7.80
N THR A 373 35.11 39.66 8.27
CA THR A 373 35.82 40.89 7.91
C THR A 373 37.32 40.83 8.26
N ASP A 374 37.66 40.15 9.34
CA ASP A 374 39.03 39.99 9.83
C ASP A 374 39.81 38.98 8.95
N ASP A 375 39.15 38.05 8.31
CA ASP A 375 39.76 37.09 7.38
C ASP A 375 40.15 37.76 6.04
N LEU A 376 39.52 38.85 5.66
CA LEU A 376 39.83 39.56 4.40
C LEU A 376 41.22 40.23 4.41
N SER A 377 41.82 40.44 5.57
CA SER A 377 43.17 40.95 5.75
C SER A 377 44.21 39.86 6.02
N ASN A 378 43.80 38.57 6.04
CA ASN A 378 44.67 37.45 6.28
C ASN A 378 45.26 36.92 4.96
N GLU A 379 46.44 37.43 4.57
CA GLU A 379 47.08 37.06 3.31
C GLU A 379 47.33 35.56 3.20
N ALA A 380 47.70 34.87 4.27
CA ALA A 380 47.95 33.43 4.27
C ALA A 380 46.69 32.60 4.05
N LEU A 381 45.52 33.10 4.45
CA LEU A 381 44.22 32.50 4.17
C LEU A 381 43.81 32.71 2.71
N LEU A 382 43.98 33.93 2.20
CA LEU A 382 43.65 34.27 0.82
C LEU A 382 44.53 33.48 -0.17
N GLU A 383 45.82 33.33 0.08
CA GLU A 383 46.76 32.54 -0.72
C GLU A 383 46.35 31.07 -0.76
N GLU A 384 45.93 30.47 0.39
CA GLU A 384 45.40 29.08 0.43
C GLU A 384 44.10 28.93 -0.32
N MET A 385 43.24 29.95 -0.29
CA MET A 385 41.97 29.96 -1.03
C MET A 385 42.13 30.07 -2.54
N GLU A 386 43.15 30.80 -3.01
CA GLU A 386 43.47 30.95 -4.43
C GLU A 386 44.19 29.76 -5.02
N ARG A 387 44.90 29.00 -4.19
CA ARG A 387 45.73 27.86 -4.61
C ARG A 387 44.91 26.76 -5.32
N VAL A 388 43.65 26.49 -4.86
CA VAL A 388 42.80 25.48 -5.47
C VAL A 388 41.41 26.04 -5.72
N PRO A 389 40.92 26.05 -6.98
CA PRO A 389 39.58 26.50 -7.31
C PRO A 389 38.51 25.76 -6.47
N THR A 390 37.50 26.48 -6.00
CA THR A 390 36.44 25.95 -5.08
C THR A 390 35.83 24.63 -5.53
N ALA A 391 35.61 24.45 -6.85
CA ALA A 391 35.03 23.23 -7.41
C ALA A 391 35.96 22.00 -7.37
N ARG A 392 37.26 22.19 -7.10
CA ARG A 392 38.27 21.12 -7.09
C ARG A 392 38.87 20.88 -5.70
N ARG A 393 38.42 21.62 -4.67
CA ARG A 393 38.94 21.46 -3.29
C ARG A 393 38.58 20.11 -2.71
N SER A 394 39.63 19.41 -2.19
CA SER A 394 39.48 18.20 -1.40
C SER A 394 39.03 18.53 0.04
N LYS A 395 38.71 17.51 0.82
CA LYS A 395 38.42 17.67 2.26
C LYS A 395 39.63 18.26 3.00
N GLU A 396 40.84 17.86 2.65
CA GLU A 396 42.07 18.36 3.23
C GLU A 396 42.32 19.82 2.91
N ASP A 397 41.94 20.29 1.70
CA ASP A 397 42.03 21.69 1.33
C ASP A 397 41.07 22.54 2.17
N TYR A 398 39.84 22.05 2.40
CA TYR A 398 38.89 22.73 3.28
C TYR A 398 39.37 22.77 4.74
N ASP A 399 39.92 21.70 5.26
CA ASP A 399 40.43 21.65 6.62
C ASP A 399 41.63 22.61 6.80
N ARG A 400 42.48 22.78 5.80
CA ARG A 400 43.56 23.77 5.79
C ARG A 400 43.05 25.21 5.80
N ILE A 401 42.03 25.52 4.98
CA ILE A 401 41.39 26.81 4.94
C ILE A 401 40.74 27.16 6.29
N CYS A 402 39.97 26.19 6.86
CA CYS A 402 39.31 26.38 8.16
C CYS A 402 40.33 26.59 9.31
N ASN A 403 41.51 25.96 9.27
CA ASN A 403 42.50 26.09 10.30
C ASN A 403 43.29 27.41 10.26
N ARG A 404 43.21 28.13 9.12
CA ARG A 404 43.86 29.47 8.94
C ARG A 404 42.94 30.67 9.13
N GLY A 405 41.64 30.42 9.09
CA GLY A 405 40.61 31.45 9.28
C GLY A 405 40.08 31.52 10.71
N THR A 406 39.40 32.63 11.01
CA THR A 406 38.79 32.91 12.33
C THR A 406 37.36 32.33 12.45
N ALA A 407 36.83 31.72 11.38
CA ALA A 407 35.49 31.24 11.36
C ALA A 407 35.27 30.03 12.33
N LYS A 408 34.34 30.16 13.25
CA LYS A 408 33.82 29.06 14.06
C LYS A 408 32.93 28.17 13.17
N GLN A 409 33.15 26.86 13.27
CA GLN A 409 32.34 25.82 12.62
C GLN A 409 30.85 25.93 12.94
#